data_4729d305abad6b1ba04413c8caedffd7
#
_entry.id   4729d305abad6b1ba04413c8caedffd7
#
_cell.length_a   1.000
_cell.length_b   1.000
_cell.length_c   1.000
_cell.angle_alpha   90.00
_cell.angle_beta   90.00
_cell.angle_gamma   90.00
#
_symmetry.space_group_name_H-M   'P 1'
#
loop_
_entity.id
_entity.type
_entity.pdbx_description
1 polymer ?
#
loop_
_entity_poly.entity_id
_entity_poly.type
_entity_poly.pdbx_seq_one_letter_code
_entity_poly.pdbx_strand_id
1 'polypeptide(L)'
;MRQKNIYFDKMMRLRQKQSKTMRLSDLEQTDVIKERRLRENPDSMEKPILKIQNLNLYFTQYARGLRRRELHPLRDLSCKLFSGELTAVVGASGSGKSLLAHAILGILPYNCRMEGKISYQGEILDETRLAGLRGNGISLIPQGVSYLDPLMRVGDQICGGRKDEATRAKCRQLLKRYGLDESVEKCYPFELSGGMARRVLMAAALMQEPRLIVADEPTPGLEAMTARHVIRHLKEMAQDGAAVLLITHDLELAIEMADRILVFYDGTILEEVKPENFREGRNLKEPYTQALYRALPEHEFFGGE
;
A
#
# COMPACT_ATOMS: atom_id res chain seq x y z
N MET A 1 -29.31 12.34 -29.28
CA MET A 1 -28.96 13.06 -28.03
C MET A 1 -29.85 12.75 -26.80
N ARG A 2 -30.92 11.92 -26.88
CA ARG A 2 -31.82 11.65 -25.71
C ARG A 2 -31.47 10.39 -24.87
N GLN A 3 -30.59 9.52 -25.32
CA GLN A 3 -30.26 8.27 -24.58
C GLN A 3 -29.11 8.39 -23.57
N LYS A 4 -28.27 9.42 -23.63
CA LYS A 4 -27.15 9.61 -22.69
C LYS A 4 -27.59 10.14 -21.31
N ASN A 5 -28.74 10.83 -21.22
CA ASN A 5 -29.22 11.42 -19.97
C ASN A 5 -29.87 10.41 -18.99
N ILE A 6 -30.40 9.30 -19.51
CA ILE A 6 -31.10 8.30 -18.67
C ILE A 6 -30.09 7.46 -17.85
N TYR A 7 -28.89 7.24 -18.40
CA TYR A 7 -27.84 6.47 -17.70
C TYR A 7 -27.20 7.28 -16.57
N PHE A 8 -27.01 8.58 -16.78
CA PHE A 8 -26.44 9.50 -15.79
C PHE A 8 -27.39 9.71 -14.60
N ASP A 9 -28.69 9.92 -14.85
CA ASP A 9 -29.69 10.04 -13.79
C ASP A 9 -29.87 8.75 -12.98
N LYS A 10 -29.74 7.58 -13.61
CA LYS A 10 -29.81 6.29 -12.93
C LYS A 10 -28.59 6.03 -12.05
N MET A 11 -27.41 6.45 -12.50
CA MET A 11 -26.16 6.39 -11.73
C MET A 11 -26.17 7.33 -10.52
N MET A 12 -26.69 8.55 -10.68
CA MET A 12 -26.79 9.52 -9.58
C MET A 12 -27.80 9.07 -8.51
N ARG A 13 -28.91 8.46 -8.90
CA ARG A 13 -29.89 7.88 -7.95
C ARG A 13 -29.36 6.66 -7.21
N LEU A 14 -28.49 5.85 -7.85
CA LEU A 14 -27.80 4.73 -7.20
C LEU A 14 -26.72 5.22 -6.21
N ARG A 15 -25.97 6.29 -6.56
CA ARG A 15 -25.03 6.94 -5.64
C ARG A 15 -25.72 7.53 -4.41
N GLN A 16 -26.87 8.20 -4.56
CA GLN A 16 -27.63 8.75 -3.43
C GLN A 16 -28.27 7.66 -2.54
N LYS A 17 -28.58 6.47 -3.06
CA LYS A 17 -29.06 5.35 -2.25
C LYS A 17 -27.94 4.64 -1.50
N GLN A 18 -26.73 4.56 -2.05
CA GLN A 18 -25.59 3.94 -1.36
C GLN A 18 -24.97 4.83 -0.27
N SER A 19 -25.00 6.16 -0.41
CA SER A 19 -24.53 7.08 0.63
C SER A 19 -25.46 7.18 1.85
N LYS A 20 -26.69 6.70 1.75
CA LYS A 20 -27.66 6.68 2.88
C LYS A 20 -27.66 5.41 3.71
N THR A 21 -26.85 4.40 3.37
CA THR A 21 -26.86 3.09 4.06
C THR A 21 -25.63 2.86 4.94
N MET A 22 -24.70 3.79 5.00
CA MET A 22 -23.68 3.81 6.05
C MET A 22 -24.31 4.53 7.27
N ARG A 23 -24.69 3.79 8.30
CA ARG A 23 -25.35 4.36 9.49
C ARG A 23 -24.37 5.29 10.18
N LEU A 24 -24.85 6.48 10.57
CA LEU A 24 -24.13 7.44 11.43
C LEU A 24 -23.55 6.76 12.69
N SER A 25 -24.17 5.66 13.16
CA SER A 25 -23.69 4.83 14.26
C SER A 25 -22.32 4.19 14.06
N ASP A 26 -21.91 3.90 12.80
CA ASP A 26 -20.63 3.22 12.52
C ASP A 26 -19.47 4.22 12.47
N LEU A 27 -19.75 5.48 12.11
CA LEU A 27 -18.78 6.58 12.19
C LEU A 27 -18.57 7.03 13.65
N GLU A 28 -19.66 7.15 14.41
CA GLU A 28 -19.59 7.50 15.83
C GLU A 28 -18.87 6.43 16.68
N GLN A 29 -19.05 5.14 16.36
CA GLN A 29 -18.33 4.06 17.06
C GLN A 29 -16.82 4.09 16.78
N THR A 30 -16.41 4.44 15.56
CA THR A 30 -14.97 4.51 15.21
C THR A 30 -14.29 5.69 15.92
N ASP A 31 -14.96 6.83 16.01
CA ASP A 31 -14.47 8.01 16.72
C ASP A 31 -14.46 7.81 18.25
N VAL A 32 -15.48 7.14 18.79
CA VAL A 32 -15.55 6.78 20.23
C VAL A 32 -14.44 5.80 20.62
N ILE A 33 -14.09 4.84 19.75
CA ILE A 33 -12.98 3.90 19.99
C ILE A 33 -11.63 4.64 19.92
N LYS A 34 -11.46 5.56 18.96
CA LYS A 34 -10.27 6.44 18.91
C LYS A 34 -10.17 7.33 20.16
N GLU A 35 -11.27 7.99 20.53
CA GLU A 35 -11.28 8.84 21.73
C GLU A 35 -11.08 8.04 23.04
N ARG A 36 -11.58 6.81 23.14
CA ARG A 36 -11.37 5.96 24.31
C ARG A 36 -9.90 5.55 24.44
N ARG A 37 -9.23 5.17 23.33
CA ARG A 37 -7.79 4.90 23.31
C ARG A 37 -6.93 6.12 23.64
N LEU A 38 -7.34 7.33 23.23
CA LEU A 38 -6.68 8.61 23.56
C LEU A 38 -6.82 8.99 25.03
N ARG A 39 -7.92 8.59 25.70
CA ARG A 39 -8.14 8.87 27.15
C ARG A 39 -7.41 7.89 28.08
N GLU A 40 -7.12 6.69 27.62
CA GLU A 40 -6.47 5.65 28.42
C GLU A 40 -4.95 5.82 28.56
N ASN A 41 -4.30 6.69 27.74
CA ASN A 41 -2.87 6.96 27.88
C ASN A 41 -2.45 8.32 27.27
N PRO A 42 -2.58 9.44 28.00
CA PRO A 42 -2.24 10.77 27.49
C PRO A 42 -0.74 10.97 27.22
N ASP A 43 0.14 10.09 27.67
CA ASP A 43 1.59 10.11 27.40
C ASP A 43 2.03 9.23 26.22
N SER A 44 1.12 8.57 25.53
CA SER A 44 1.42 7.86 24.29
C SER A 44 1.36 8.83 23.09
N MET A 45 2.35 9.71 22.94
CA MET A 45 2.79 10.06 21.58
C MET A 45 3.02 8.72 20.90
N GLU A 46 2.10 8.32 20.01
CA GLU A 46 2.14 6.99 19.36
C GLU A 46 3.53 6.77 18.80
N LYS A 47 4.26 5.82 19.39
CA LYS A 47 5.60 5.46 18.91
C LYS A 47 5.43 4.88 17.52
N PRO A 48 6.14 5.40 16.51
CA PRO A 48 6.02 4.85 15.17
C PRO A 48 6.47 3.39 15.16
N ILE A 49 5.69 2.53 14.50
CA ILE A 49 6.08 1.13 14.29
C ILE A 49 7.29 1.03 13.36
N LEU A 50 7.35 1.90 12.34
CA LEU A 50 8.50 2.06 11.44
C LEU A 50 8.93 3.52 11.41
N LYS A 51 10.22 3.77 11.55
CA LYS A 51 10.83 5.09 11.42
C LYS A 51 12.00 5.02 10.44
N ILE A 52 11.96 5.86 9.42
CA ILE A 52 13.02 6.04 8.45
C ILE A 52 13.64 7.41 8.68
N GLN A 53 14.97 7.50 8.70
CA GLN A 53 15.72 8.72 8.96
C GLN A 53 16.85 8.86 7.94
N ASN A 54 16.83 9.94 7.17
CA ASN A 54 17.85 10.36 6.22
C ASN A 54 18.29 9.22 5.28
N LEU A 55 17.29 8.49 4.74
CA LEU A 55 17.55 7.36 3.85
C LEU A 55 18.04 7.86 2.49
N ASN A 56 19.22 7.40 2.11
CA ASN A 56 19.84 7.66 0.82
C ASN A 56 20.16 6.33 0.15
N LEU A 57 19.89 6.21 -1.14
CA LEU A 57 20.26 5.05 -1.94
C LEU A 57 21.14 5.49 -3.12
N TYR A 58 22.24 4.76 -3.32
CA TYR A 58 23.18 5.00 -4.40
C TYR A 58 23.37 3.72 -5.21
N PHE A 59 23.16 3.81 -6.52
CA PHE A 59 23.39 2.70 -7.44
C PHE A 59 24.60 2.95 -8.30
N THR A 60 25.55 2.03 -8.28
CA THR A 60 26.69 2.06 -9.18
C THR A 60 26.32 1.38 -10.49
N GLN A 61 26.32 2.14 -11.58
CA GLN A 61 26.14 1.63 -12.94
C GLN A 61 27.41 1.84 -13.78
N TYR A 62 27.67 0.91 -14.69
CA TYR A 62 28.72 1.08 -15.68
C TYR A 62 28.12 1.78 -16.92
N ALA A 63 28.61 2.96 -17.24
CA ALA A 63 28.34 3.65 -18.50
C ALA A 63 29.24 3.04 -19.61
N ARG A 64 29.17 3.57 -20.85
CA ARG A 64 30.00 3.08 -21.97
C ARG A 64 31.47 2.95 -21.55
N GLY A 65 32.03 1.74 -21.66
CA GLY A 65 33.40 1.37 -21.21
C GLY A 65 33.46 1.17 -19.68
N LEU A 66 34.60 1.47 -19.07
CA LEU A 66 34.87 1.30 -17.63
C LEU A 66 34.40 2.49 -16.77
N ARG A 67 33.72 3.47 -17.33
CA ARG A 67 33.29 4.64 -16.56
C ARG A 67 32.09 4.24 -15.66
N ARG A 68 32.25 4.47 -14.37
CA ARG A 68 31.18 4.31 -13.36
C ARG A 68 30.34 5.58 -13.31
N ARG A 69 29.03 5.39 -13.26
CA ARG A 69 28.04 6.45 -12.97
C ARG A 69 27.32 6.05 -11.70
N GLU A 70 27.21 6.97 -10.76
CA GLU A 70 26.40 6.80 -9.56
C GLU A 70 25.02 7.46 -9.80
N LEU A 71 23.96 6.71 -9.53
CA LEU A 71 22.59 7.20 -9.50
C LEU A 71 22.16 7.32 -8.04
N HIS A 72 21.44 8.38 -7.71
CA HIS A 72 20.96 8.67 -6.37
C HIS A 72 19.42 8.77 -6.36
N PRO A 73 18.70 7.64 -6.43
CA PRO A 73 17.24 7.63 -6.58
C PRO A 73 16.47 7.94 -5.32
N LEU A 74 17.02 7.74 -4.11
CA LEU A 74 16.44 8.22 -2.85
C LEU A 74 17.41 9.17 -2.18
N ARG A 75 16.88 10.33 -1.73
CA ARG A 75 17.66 11.44 -1.21
C ARG A 75 17.05 11.93 0.10
N ASP A 76 17.81 11.79 1.18
CA ASP A 76 17.46 12.27 2.52
C ASP A 76 16.01 12.00 2.94
N LEU A 77 15.48 10.84 2.55
CA LEU A 77 14.11 10.46 2.78
C LEU A 77 13.89 10.13 4.25
N SER A 78 12.92 10.80 4.86
CA SER A 78 12.54 10.55 6.25
C SER A 78 11.02 10.43 6.36
N CYS A 79 10.53 9.39 7.04
CA CYS A 79 9.11 9.23 7.34
C CYS A 79 8.87 8.33 8.56
N LYS A 80 7.62 8.30 9.01
CA LYS A 80 7.16 7.47 10.12
C LYS A 80 5.87 6.79 9.72
N LEU A 81 5.71 5.52 10.10
CA LEU A 81 4.46 4.78 9.99
C LEU A 81 3.96 4.41 11.37
N PHE A 82 2.65 4.44 11.55
CA PHE A 82 2.03 4.15 12.85
C PHE A 82 1.09 2.95 12.73
N SER A 83 0.97 2.20 13.82
CA SER A 83 -0.02 1.12 13.91
C SER A 83 -1.43 1.70 13.86
N GLY A 84 -2.34 1.00 13.23
CA GLY A 84 -3.71 1.48 13.08
C GLY A 84 -3.94 2.44 11.92
N GLU A 85 -2.90 2.73 11.09
CA GLU A 85 -2.99 3.66 9.97
C GLU A 85 -2.65 3.01 8.62
N LEU A 86 -3.40 3.40 7.59
CA LEU A 86 -3.03 3.24 6.19
C LEU A 86 -2.40 4.55 5.70
N THR A 87 -1.08 4.53 5.51
CA THR A 87 -0.32 5.65 4.95
C THR A 87 -0.08 5.40 3.47
N ALA A 88 -0.55 6.28 2.59
CA ALA A 88 -0.30 6.18 1.16
C ALA A 88 0.95 6.99 0.76
N VAL A 89 1.78 6.43 -0.13
CA VAL A 89 2.86 7.15 -0.82
C VAL A 89 2.45 7.33 -2.27
N VAL A 90 2.24 8.58 -2.67
CA VAL A 90 1.79 8.95 -4.02
C VAL A 90 2.85 9.76 -4.76
N GLY A 91 2.91 9.64 -6.08
CA GLY A 91 3.86 10.39 -6.92
C GLY A 91 4.01 9.75 -8.29
N ALA A 92 4.76 10.40 -9.19
CA ALA A 92 4.95 9.94 -10.56
C ALA A 92 5.54 8.53 -10.64
N SER A 93 5.18 7.79 -11.70
CA SER A 93 5.78 6.48 -11.97
C SER A 93 7.30 6.63 -12.22
N GLY A 94 8.09 5.66 -11.77
CA GLY A 94 9.55 5.69 -11.90
C GLY A 94 10.28 6.65 -10.95
N SER A 95 9.60 7.34 -10.04
CA SER A 95 10.23 8.28 -9.09
C SER A 95 11.06 7.62 -7.99
N GLY A 96 11.01 6.29 -7.82
CA GLY A 96 11.76 5.56 -6.78
C GLY A 96 10.94 4.97 -5.64
N LYS A 97 9.60 5.07 -5.67
CA LYS A 97 8.71 4.57 -4.60
C LYS A 97 8.91 3.10 -4.27
N SER A 98 9.05 2.23 -5.27
CA SER A 98 9.31 0.80 -5.06
C SER A 98 10.66 0.53 -4.39
N LEU A 99 11.66 1.41 -4.58
CA LEU A 99 12.95 1.30 -3.89
C LEU A 99 12.81 1.55 -2.39
N LEU A 100 11.84 2.39 -1.97
CA LEU A 100 11.50 2.55 -0.57
C LEU A 100 10.98 1.24 0.04
N ALA A 101 10.06 0.54 -0.66
CA ALA A 101 9.57 -0.78 -0.24
C ALA A 101 10.72 -1.79 -0.12
N HIS A 102 11.60 -1.85 -1.12
CA HIS A 102 12.76 -2.74 -1.11
C HIS A 102 13.76 -2.41 0.01
N ALA A 103 13.97 -1.13 0.31
CA ALA A 103 14.84 -0.70 1.41
C ALA A 103 14.28 -1.14 2.77
N ILE A 104 12.98 -0.99 3.01
CA ILE A 104 12.31 -1.42 4.25
C ILE A 104 12.48 -2.93 4.46
N LEU A 105 12.42 -3.71 3.38
CA LEU A 105 12.53 -5.17 3.43
C LEU A 105 13.97 -5.71 3.30
N GLY A 106 14.94 -4.82 3.05
CA GLY A 106 16.36 -5.24 2.86
C GLY A 106 16.55 -6.12 1.63
N ILE A 107 15.77 -5.92 0.55
CA ILE A 107 15.86 -6.69 -0.71
C ILE A 107 16.42 -5.83 -1.85
N LEU A 108 17.29 -4.87 -1.51
CA LEU A 108 17.97 -4.03 -2.49
C LEU A 108 18.99 -4.86 -3.30
N PRO A 109 19.21 -4.53 -4.58
CA PRO A 109 20.24 -5.18 -5.39
C PRO A 109 21.66 -4.99 -4.82
N TYR A 110 22.55 -5.92 -5.11
CA TYR A 110 23.94 -5.93 -4.59
C TYR A 110 24.78 -4.68 -4.98
N ASN A 111 24.41 -4.01 -6.07
CA ASN A 111 25.08 -2.78 -6.53
C ASN A 111 24.48 -1.50 -5.91
N CYS A 112 23.62 -1.66 -4.90
CA CYS A 112 23.02 -0.56 -4.14
C CYS A 112 23.76 -0.36 -2.81
N ARG A 113 24.17 0.88 -2.54
CA ARG A 113 24.65 1.33 -1.24
C ARG A 113 23.53 2.12 -0.56
N MET A 114 23.25 1.77 0.68
CA MET A 114 22.24 2.42 1.50
C MET A 114 22.91 3.17 2.65
N GLU A 115 22.48 4.42 2.88
CA GLU A 115 22.84 5.24 4.02
C GLU A 115 21.59 5.72 4.75
N GLY A 116 21.70 6.09 6.01
CA GLY A 116 20.56 6.44 6.87
C GLY A 116 20.18 5.29 7.80
N LYS A 117 19.01 5.40 8.43
CA LYS A 117 18.56 4.43 9.43
C LYS A 117 17.11 4.08 9.21
N ILE A 118 16.79 2.78 9.25
CA ILE A 118 15.45 2.25 9.31
C ILE A 118 15.31 1.52 10.64
N SER A 119 14.30 1.88 11.44
CA SER A 119 14.01 1.20 12.70
C SER A 119 12.57 0.72 12.72
N TYR A 120 12.38 -0.49 13.25
CA TYR A 120 11.08 -1.13 13.42
C TYR A 120 10.86 -1.41 14.91
N GLN A 121 9.75 -0.93 15.46
CA GLN A 121 9.43 -1.01 16.90
C GLN A 121 10.56 -0.46 17.78
N GLY A 122 11.20 0.62 17.35
CA GLY A 122 12.26 1.31 18.08
C GLY A 122 13.68 0.75 17.90
N GLU A 123 13.85 -0.42 17.25
CA GLU A 123 15.15 -1.04 17.03
C GLU A 123 15.55 -0.98 15.56
N ILE A 124 16.85 -0.82 15.30
CA ILE A 124 17.38 -0.74 13.93
C ILE A 124 17.16 -2.06 13.21
N LEU A 125 16.70 -1.96 11.96
CA LEU A 125 16.57 -3.11 11.06
C LEU A 125 17.93 -3.40 10.42
N ASP A 126 18.57 -4.45 10.89
CA ASP A 126 19.69 -5.10 10.22
C ASP A 126 19.25 -6.36 9.48
N GLU A 127 20.15 -6.97 8.72
CA GLU A 127 19.84 -8.17 7.93
C GLU A 127 19.40 -9.36 8.80
N THR A 128 20.00 -9.53 9.96
CA THR A 128 19.69 -10.63 10.89
C THR A 128 18.27 -10.51 11.40
N ARG A 129 17.87 -9.29 11.79
CA ARG A 129 16.52 -9.01 12.27
C ARG A 129 15.48 -9.11 11.17
N LEU A 130 15.80 -8.56 9.98
CA LEU A 130 14.93 -8.65 8.81
C LEU A 130 14.64 -10.09 8.40
N ALA A 131 15.63 -11.00 8.48
CA ALA A 131 15.43 -12.42 8.16
C ALA A 131 14.33 -13.06 9.02
N GLY A 132 14.21 -12.67 10.30
CA GLY A 132 13.14 -13.16 11.20
C GLY A 132 11.80 -12.45 11.03
N LEU A 133 11.79 -11.24 10.46
CA LEU A 133 10.58 -10.42 10.32
C LEU A 133 9.90 -10.58 8.97
N ARG A 134 10.64 -10.92 7.91
CA ARG A 134 10.07 -11.11 6.57
C ARG A 134 9.00 -12.20 6.59
N GLY A 135 7.80 -11.87 6.13
CA GLY A 135 6.65 -12.76 6.06
C GLY A 135 5.88 -12.94 7.37
N ASN A 136 6.43 -12.57 8.51
CA ASN A 136 5.76 -12.66 9.82
C ASN A 136 5.42 -11.28 10.40
N GLY A 137 6.45 -10.47 10.71
CA GLY A 137 6.27 -9.13 11.28
C GLY A 137 6.08 -8.06 10.22
N ILE A 138 6.81 -8.18 9.11
CA ILE A 138 6.78 -7.28 7.95
C ILE A 138 6.50 -8.10 6.70
N SER A 139 5.51 -7.70 5.91
CA SER A 139 5.16 -8.37 4.65
C SER A 139 5.13 -7.41 3.48
N LEU A 140 5.48 -7.93 2.29
CA LEU A 140 5.44 -7.21 1.01
C LEU A 140 4.32 -7.78 0.15
N ILE A 141 3.47 -6.92 -0.37
CA ILE A 141 2.65 -7.18 -1.54
C ILE A 141 3.35 -6.52 -2.71
N PRO A 142 4.04 -7.28 -3.57
CA PRO A 142 4.87 -6.70 -4.62
C PRO A 142 4.07 -6.28 -5.84
N GLN A 143 4.60 -5.38 -6.64
CA GLN A 143 4.01 -4.95 -7.91
C GLN A 143 3.94 -6.08 -8.95
N GLY A 144 4.96 -6.92 -9.01
CA GLY A 144 5.08 -8.00 -10.00
C GLY A 144 4.57 -9.35 -9.51
N VAL A 145 4.04 -10.16 -10.42
CA VAL A 145 3.61 -11.55 -10.12
C VAL A 145 4.77 -12.55 -10.17
N SER A 146 5.95 -12.14 -10.58
CA SER A 146 7.17 -12.96 -10.65
C SER A 146 7.72 -13.42 -9.30
N TYR A 147 7.14 -12.94 -8.22
CA TYR A 147 7.47 -13.39 -6.85
C TYR A 147 6.84 -14.74 -6.50
N LEU A 148 5.91 -15.23 -7.30
CA LEU A 148 5.40 -16.61 -7.15
C LEU A 148 6.41 -17.60 -7.74
N ASP A 149 6.73 -18.66 -6.99
CA ASP A 149 7.54 -19.76 -7.49
C ASP A 149 6.75 -20.56 -8.52
N PRO A 150 7.17 -20.61 -9.81
CA PRO A 150 6.43 -21.30 -10.85
C PRO A 150 6.36 -22.83 -10.65
N LEU A 151 7.24 -23.40 -9.84
CA LEU A 151 7.33 -24.83 -9.60
C LEU A 151 6.58 -25.30 -8.33
N MET A 152 6.07 -24.36 -7.55
CA MET A 152 5.34 -24.66 -6.31
C MET A 152 3.84 -24.35 -6.47
N ARG A 153 2.97 -25.24 -5.94
CA ARG A 153 1.52 -25.00 -5.96
C ARG A 153 1.14 -23.78 -5.13
N VAL A 154 0.11 -23.06 -5.59
CA VAL A 154 -0.41 -21.85 -4.96
C VAL A 154 -0.70 -22.02 -3.47
N GLY A 155 -1.41 -23.08 -3.11
CA GLY A 155 -1.73 -23.37 -1.70
C GLY A 155 -0.49 -23.60 -0.84
N ASP A 156 0.55 -24.23 -1.36
CA ASP A 156 1.79 -24.46 -0.63
C ASP A 156 2.57 -23.17 -0.41
N GLN A 157 2.54 -22.25 -1.40
CA GLN A 157 3.15 -20.93 -1.29
C GLN A 157 2.43 -20.07 -0.25
N ILE A 158 1.09 -20.00 -0.31
CA ILE A 158 0.28 -19.24 0.67
C ILE A 158 0.51 -19.78 2.08
N CYS A 159 0.52 -21.11 2.26
CA CYS A 159 0.72 -21.75 3.56
C CYS A 159 2.17 -21.69 4.06
N GLY A 160 3.13 -21.21 3.26
CA GLY A 160 4.56 -21.23 3.62
C GLY A 160 5.07 -22.64 3.90
N GLY A 161 4.59 -23.64 3.14
CA GLY A 161 4.94 -25.07 3.27
C GLY A 161 4.27 -25.81 4.44
N ARG A 162 3.48 -25.13 5.27
CA ARG A 162 2.72 -25.76 6.36
C ARG A 162 1.58 -26.60 5.80
N LYS A 163 1.38 -27.79 6.41
CA LYS A 163 0.40 -28.78 5.92
C LYS A 163 -0.75 -29.05 6.89
N ASP A 164 -0.77 -28.38 8.04
CA ASP A 164 -1.84 -28.54 9.02
C ASP A 164 -3.18 -28.00 8.48
N GLU A 165 -4.29 -28.62 8.92
CA GLU A 165 -5.61 -28.29 8.39
C GLU A 165 -6.06 -26.86 8.76
N ALA A 166 -5.66 -26.32 9.90
CA ALA A 166 -6.01 -24.96 10.30
C ALA A 166 -5.38 -23.94 9.33
N THR A 167 -4.09 -24.13 8.97
CA THR A 167 -3.40 -23.32 7.96
C THR A 167 -4.06 -23.45 6.60
N ARG A 168 -4.44 -24.65 6.17
CA ARG A 168 -5.14 -24.88 4.91
C ARG A 168 -6.53 -24.24 4.89
N ALA A 169 -7.29 -24.33 5.98
CA ALA A 169 -8.59 -23.68 6.11
C ALA A 169 -8.46 -22.15 5.98
N LYS A 170 -7.46 -21.54 6.64
CA LYS A 170 -7.17 -20.11 6.52
C LYS A 170 -6.78 -19.72 5.09
N CYS A 171 -5.97 -20.54 4.39
CA CYS A 171 -5.64 -20.34 2.99
C CYS A 171 -6.90 -20.27 2.12
N ARG A 172 -7.81 -21.24 2.24
CA ARG A 172 -9.09 -21.27 1.49
C ARG A 172 -9.96 -20.05 1.81
N GLN A 173 -10.02 -19.62 3.08
CA GLN A 173 -10.74 -18.40 3.46
C GLN A 173 -10.17 -17.15 2.78
N LEU A 174 -8.84 -17.01 2.72
CA LEU A 174 -8.19 -15.89 2.04
C LEU A 174 -8.42 -15.94 0.53
N LEU A 175 -8.31 -17.12 -0.12
CA LEU A 175 -8.62 -17.26 -1.54
C LEU A 175 -10.06 -16.81 -1.82
N LYS A 176 -11.03 -17.31 -1.04
CA LYS A 176 -12.44 -16.91 -1.16
C LYS A 176 -12.66 -15.41 -0.93
N ARG A 177 -11.98 -14.82 0.07
CA ARG A 177 -12.05 -13.39 0.35
C ARG A 177 -11.62 -12.56 -0.86
N TYR A 178 -10.63 -13.04 -1.61
CA TYR A 178 -10.17 -12.38 -2.85
C TYR A 178 -10.92 -12.84 -4.11
N GLY A 179 -12.06 -13.51 -3.98
CA GLY A 179 -12.88 -13.95 -5.10
C GLY A 179 -12.19 -15.01 -5.96
N LEU A 180 -11.38 -15.86 -5.35
CA LEU A 180 -10.77 -17.03 -5.97
C LEU A 180 -11.45 -18.29 -5.47
N ASP A 181 -11.67 -19.25 -6.40
CA ASP A 181 -12.17 -20.58 -6.05
C ASP A 181 -11.14 -21.38 -5.23
N GLU A 182 -11.60 -22.23 -4.33
CA GLU A 182 -10.72 -23.05 -3.49
C GLU A 182 -9.84 -24.00 -4.31
N SER A 183 -10.27 -24.41 -5.52
CA SER A 183 -9.47 -25.24 -6.42
C SER A 183 -8.16 -24.59 -6.84
N VAL A 184 -8.08 -23.24 -6.77
CA VAL A 184 -6.87 -22.46 -7.08
C VAL A 184 -5.70 -22.86 -6.18
N GLU A 185 -5.95 -23.38 -4.97
CA GLU A 185 -4.86 -23.87 -4.09
C GLU A 185 -4.02 -24.98 -4.75
N LYS A 186 -4.62 -25.74 -5.69
CA LYS A 186 -3.98 -26.85 -6.38
C LYS A 186 -3.29 -26.46 -7.67
N CYS A 187 -3.54 -25.25 -8.18
CA CYS A 187 -2.95 -24.73 -9.40
C CYS A 187 -1.48 -24.34 -9.21
N TYR A 188 -0.74 -24.28 -10.30
CA TYR A 188 0.56 -23.63 -10.39
C TYR A 188 0.41 -22.19 -10.88
N PRO A 189 1.36 -21.29 -10.59
CA PRO A 189 1.28 -19.88 -11.01
C PRO A 189 1.06 -19.66 -12.51
N PHE A 190 1.62 -20.51 -13.37
CA PHE A 190 1.48 -20.38 -14.82
C PHE A 190 0.06 -20.77 -15.34
N GLU A 191 -0.77 -21.40 -14.51
CA GLU A 191 -2.17 -21.71 -14.82
C GLU A 191 -3.11 -20.54 -14.46
N LEU A 192 -2.59 -19.48 -13.82
CA LEU A 192 -3.38 -18.36 -13.35
C LEU A 192 -3.37 -17.20 -14.36
N SER A 193 -4.49 -16.49 -14.46
CA SER A 193 -4.46 -15.17 -15.10
C SER A 193 -3.65 -14.18 -14.25
N GLY A 194 -3.16 -13.07 -14.86
CA GLY A 194 -2.40 -12.06 -14.11
C GLY A 194 -3.14 -11.49 -12.90
N GLY A 195 -4.46 -11.26 -13.03
CA GLY A 195 -5.30 -10.82 -11.92
C GLY A 195 -5.48 -11.88 -10.83
N MET A 196 -5.56 -13.17 -11.18
CA MET A 196 -5.59 -14.26 -10.20
C MET A 196 -4.25 -14.36 -9.45
N ALA A 197 -3.12 -14.34 -10.17
CA ALA A 197 -1.79 -14.43 -9.59
C ALA A 197 -1.55 -13.27 -8.59
N ARG A 198 -2.00 -12.05 -8.91
CA ARG A 198 -1.92 -10.92 -8.00
C ARG A 198 -2.72 -11.11 -6.71
N ARG A 199 -3.95 -11.62 -6.81
CA ARG A 199 -4.78 -11.93 -5.66
C ARG A 199 -4.19 -13.07 -4.80
N VAL A 200 -3.53 -14.03 -5.43
CA VAL A 200 -2.76 -15.08 -4.73
C VAL A 200 -1.58 -14.49 -3.97
N LEU A 201 -0.80 -13.58 -4.56
CA LEU A 201 0.29 -12.86 -3.87
C LEU A 201 -0.20 -12.12 -2.63
N MET A 202 -1.38 -11.50 -2.72
CA MET A 202 -1.98 -10.84 -1.57
C MET A 202 -2.35 -11.83 -0.48
N ALA A 203 -3.00 -12.95 -0.84
CA ALA A 203 -3.31 -14.00 0.12
C ALA A 203 -2.04 -14.51 0.81
N ALA A 204 -0.96 -14.73 0.06
CA ALA A 204 0.32 -15.16 0.60
C ALA A 204 0.94 -14.12 1.55
N ALA A 205 0.95 -12.85 1.16
CA ALA A 205 1.51 -11.77 1.96
C ALA A 205 0.78 -11.55 3.29
N LEU A 206 -0.54 -11.79 3.32
CA LEU A 206 -1.39 -11.51 4.48
C LEU A 206 -1.70 -12.74 5.32
N MET A 207 -1.22 -13.91 4.93
CA MET A 207 -1.50 -15.20 5.60
C MET A 207 -1.08 -15.19 7.08
N GLN A 208 0.00 -14.50 7.42
CA GLN A 208 0.57 -14.45 8.78
C GLN A 208 0.10 -13.24 9.60
N GLU A 209 -0.86 -12.43 9.08
CA GLU A 209 -1.36 -11.23 9.75
C GLU A 209 -0.22 -10.29 10.22
N PRO A 210 0.64 -9.83 9.29
CA PRO A 210 1.81 -9.04 9.64
C PRO A 210 1.43 -7.71 10.30
N ARG A 211 2.28 -7.22 11.21
CA ARG A 211 2.07 -5.92 11.85
C ARG A 211 2.41 -4.73 10.95
N LEU A 212 3.28 -4.93 9.97
CA LEU A 212 3.60 -3.94 8.93
C LEU A 212 3.39 -4.56 7.56
N ILE A 213 2.53 -3.96 6.77
CA ILE A 213 2.23 -4.36 5.40
C ILE A 213 2.77 -3.26 4.47
N VAL A 214 3.67 -3.65 3.57
CA VAL A 214 4.15 -2.77 2.49
C VAL A 214 3.51 -3.25 1.20
N ALA A 215 2.59 -2.48 0.64
CA ALA A 215 1.88 -2.79 -0.59
C ALA A 215 2.41 -1.88 -1.72
N ASP A 216 3.18 -2.46 -2.64
CA ASP A 216 3.76 -1.75 -3.77
C ASP A 216 2.91 -1.96 -5.01
N GLU A 217 2.11 -0.95 -5.37
CA GLU A 217 1.17 -0.97 -6.48
C GLU A 217 0.31 -2.25 -6.55
N PRO A 218 -0.50 -2.55 -5.52
CA PRO A 218 -1.22 -3.83 -5.45
C PRO A 218 -2.38 -3.96 -6.44
N THR A 219 -2.82 -2.86 -7.07
CA THR A 219 -4.06 -2.79 -7.84
C THR A 219 -3.94 -2.85 -9.38
N PRO A 220 -2.82 -2.48 -10.04
CA PRO A 220 -2.73 -2.54 -11.51
C PRO A 220 -3.13 -3.90 -12.07
N GLY A 221 -3.92 -3.90 -13.14
CA GLY A 221 -4.42 -5.14 -13.78
C GLY A 221 -5.58 -5.83 -13.05
N LEU A 222 -6.13 -5.22 -12.01
CA LEU A 222 -7.39 -5.62 -11.39
C LEU A 222 -8.54 -4.75 -11.91
N GLU A 223 -9.73 -5.33 -11.99
CA GLU A 223 -10.94 -4.55 -12.23
C GLU A 223 -11.20 -3.57 -11.07
N ALA A 224 -11.78 -2.40 -11.34
CA ALA A 224 -11.97 -1.33 -10.36
C ALA A 224 -12.65 -1.79 -9.05
N MET A 225 -13.67 -2.65 -9.14
CA MET A 225 -14.34 -3.19 -7.95
C MET A 225 -13.41 -4.11 -7.14
N THR A 226 -12.63 -4.94 -7.81
CA THR A 226 -11.65 -5.83 -7.17
C THR A 226 -10.52 -5.02 -6.53
N ALA A 227 -10.02 -3.99 -7.21
CA ALA A 227 -8.99 -3.08 -6.67
C ALA A 227 -9.47 -2.41 -5.37
N ARG A 228 -10.68 -1.85 -5.36
CA ARG A 228 -11.27 -1.27 -4.14
C ARG A 228 -11.46 -2.29 -3.02
N HIS A 229 -11.90 -3.51 -3.35
CA HIS A 229 -12.04 -4.57 -2.36
C HIS A 229 -10.70 -4.93 -1.69
N VAL A 230 -9.65 -4.98 -2.49
CA VAL A 230 -8.28 -5.21 -2.04
C VAL A 230 -7.83 -4.14 -1.05
N ILE A 231 -7.92 -2.86 -1.43
CA ILE A 231 -7.47 -1.77 -0.56
C ILE A 231 -8.35 -1.66 0.68
N ARG A 232 -9.65 -1.93 0.57
CA ARG A 232 -10.54 -1.99 1.74
C ARG A 232 -10.06 -3.04 2.75
N HIS A 233 -9.64 -4.22 2.30
CA HIS A 233 -9.09 -5.23 3.21
C HIS A 233 -7.80 -4.74 3.88
N LEU A 234 -6.90 -4.05 3.15
CA LEU A 234 -5.73 -3.44 3.77
C LEU A 234 -6.10 -2.38 4.81
N LYS A 235 -7.17 -1.60 4.54
CA LYS A 235 -7.70 -0.63 5.50
C LYS A 235 -8.29 -1.30 6.75
N GLU A 236 -9.03 -2.40 6.59
CA GLU A 236 -9.53 -3.20 7.70
C GLU A 236 -8.39 -3.73 8.57
N MET A 237 -7.32 -4.28 7.96
CA MET A 237 -6.14 -4.72 8.70
C MET A 237 -5.44 -3.58 9.45
N ALA A 238 -5.43 -2.36 8.87
CA ALA A 238 -4.94 -1.19 9.58
C ALA A 238 -5.82 -0.89 10.81
N GLN A 239 -7.16 -0.90 10.65
CA GLN A 239 -8.10 -0.71 11.75
C GLN A 239 -7.93 -1.76 12.86
N ASP A 240 -7.55 -2.98 12.49
CA ASP A 240 -7.24 -4.08 13.43
C ASP A 240 -5.86 -3.94 14.09
N GLY A 241 -5.11 -2.86 13.77
CA GLY A 241 -3.87 -2.50 14.45
C GLY A 241 -2.58 -2.73 13.66
N ALA A 242 -2.63 -3.21 12.43
CA ALA A 242 -1.47 -3.22 11.55
C ALA A 242 -1.11 -1.79 11.11
N ALA A 243 0.13 -1.58 10.67
CA ALA A 243 0.51 -0.42 9.87
C ALA A 243 0.51 -0.82 8.39
N VAL A 244 -0.06 0.00 7.53
CA VAL A 244 -0.07 -0.24 6.09
C VAL A 244 0.62 0.91 5.37
N LEU A 245 1.66 0.60 4.59
CA LEU A 245 2.27 1.49 3.62
C LEU A 245 1.76 1.11 2.24
N LEU A 246 0.89 1.93 1.67
CA LEU A 246 0.36 1.77 0.32
C LEU A 246 1.13 2.65 -0.65
N ILE A 247 1.93 2.07 -1.53
CA ILE A 247 2.56 2.78 -2.63
C ILE A 247 1.64 2.68 -3.84
N THR A 248 1.23 3.82 -4.38
CA THR A 248 0.34 3.87 -5.54
C THR A 248 0.55 5.14 -6.36
N HIS A 249 0.24 5.08 -7.65
CA HIS A 249 0.10 6.26 -8.51
C HIS A 249 -1.37 6.70 -8.63
N ASP A 250 -2.30 5.93 -8.08
CA ASP A 250 -3.73 6.25 -8.04
C ASP A 250 -4.03 7.17 -6.86
N LEU A 251 -4.05 8.48 -7.14
CA LEU A 251 -4.30 9.51 -6.12
C LEU A 251 -5.74 9.48 -5.60
N GLU A 252 -6.73 9.16 -6.46
CA GLU A 252 -8.13 9.08 -6.04
C GLU A 252 -8.31 7.96 -5.01
N LEU A 253 -7.74 6.79 -5.28
CA LEU A 253 -7.77 5.66 -4.37
C LEU A 253 -7.05 5.97 -3.04
N ALA A 254 -5.93 6.70 -3.09
CA ALA A 254 -5.23 7.15 -1.90
C ALA A 254 -6.07 8.12 -1.07
N ILE A 255 -6.73 9.10 -1.70
CA ILE A 255 -7.63 10.06 -1.04
C ILE A 255 -8.86 9.37 -0.44
N GLU A 256 -9.39 8.33 -1.10
CA GLU A 256 -10.55 7.58 -0.63
C GLU A 256 -10.23 6.74 0.62
N MET A 257 -9.05 6.12 0.68
CA MET A 257 -8.76 5.03 1.61
C MET A 257 -7.71 5.33 2.67
N ALA A 258 -6.77 6.24 2.41
CA ALA A 258 -5.67 6.50 3.34
C ALA A 258 -6.09 7.35 4.54
N ASP A 259 -5.35 7.22 5.64
CA ASP A 259 -5.41 8.12 6.81
C ASP A 259 -4.41 9.29 6.64
N ARG A 260 -3.30 9.01 5.94
CA ARG A 260 -2.24 9.98 5.62
C ARG A 260 -1.71 9.75 4.22
N ILE A 261 -1.32 10.83 3.55
CA ILE A 261 -0.73 10.80 2.22
C ILE A 261 0.65 11.45 2.27
N LEU A 262 1.66 10.71 1.86
CA LEU A 262 3.03 11.18 1.68
C LEU A 262 3.24 11.45 0.19
N VAL A 263 3.46 12.69 -0.17
CA VAL A 263 3.71 13.10 -1.56
C VAL A 263 5.18 12.90 -1.87
N PHE A 264 5.46 11.98 -2.76
CA PHE A 264 6.81 11.57 -3.15
C PHE A 264 7.21 12.19 -4.50
N TYR A 265 8.35 12.85 -4.52
CA TYR A 265 8.90 13.46 -5.73
C TYR A 265 10.43 13.47 -5.69
N ASP A 266 11.07 13.20 -6.81
CA ASP A 266 12.55 13.20 -7.01
C ASP A 266 13.35 12.54 -5.88
N GLY A 267 12.86 11.39 -5.42
CA GLY A 267 13.57 10.57 -4.43
C GLY A 267 13.36 10.95 -2.97
N THR A 268 12.49 11.90 -2.67
CA THR A 268 12.17 12.31 -1.30
C THR A 268 10.68 12.46 -1.06
N ILE A 269 10.28 12.60 0.20
CA ILE A 269 8.91 12.99 0.58
C ILE A 269 8.89 14.51 0.71
N LEU A 270 8.16 15.17 -0.19
CA LEU A 270 8.01 16.62 -0.20
C LEU A 270 7.05 17.11 0.88
N GLU A 271 5.94 16.41 1.03
CA GLU A 271 4.85 16.87 1.87
C GLU A 271 4.07 15.69 2.45
N GLU A 272 3.62 15.84 3.69
CA GLU A 272 2.67 14.97 4.35
C GLU A 272 1.32 15.68 4.41
N VAL A 273 0.28 15.07 3.83
CA VAL A 273 -1.04 15.67 3.64
C VAL A 273 -2.12 14.76 4.19
N LYS A 274 -3.13 15.33 4.84
CA LYS A 274 -4.35 14.60 5.17
C LYS A 274 -5.25 14.47 3.93
N PRO A 275 -5.95 13.34 3.73
CA PRO A 275 -6.85 13.15 2.58
C PRO A 275 -7.89 14.27 2.41
N GLU A 276 -8.37 14.85 3.53
CA GLU A 276 -9.34 15.95 3.51
C GLU A 276 -8.77 17.18 2.82
N ASN A 277 -7.48 17.50 3.05
CA ASN A 277 -6.81 18.63 2.43
C ASN A 277 -6.72 18.47 0.90
N PHE A 278 -6.54 17.24 0.41
CA PHE A 278 -6.60 16.95 -1.02
C PHE A 278 -8.01 17.11 -1.57
N ARG A 279 -9.05 16.64 -0.87
CA ARG A 279 -10.46 16.79 -1.32
C ARG A 279 -10.88 18.25 -1.43
N GLU A 280 -10.42 19.07 -0.50
CA GLU A 280 -10.78 20.48 -0.43
C GLU A 280 -9.82 21.41 -1.19
N GLY A 281 -8.66 20.92 -1.65
CA GLY A 281 -7.60 21.72 -2.25
C GLY A 281 -6.97 22.74 -1.31
N ARG A 282 -7.06 22.48 0.00
CA ARG A 282 -6.59 23.40 1.04
C ARG A 282 -5.33 22.90 1.71
N ASN A 283 -4.51 23.84 2.20
CA ASN A 283 -3.28 23.53 2.94
C ASN A 283 -2.27 22.68 2.16
N LEU A 284 -2.31 22.71 0.83
CA LEU A 284 -1.32 22.09 -0.04
C LEU A 284 -0.19 23.11 -0.26
N LYS A 285 0.98 22.85 0.34
CA LYS A 285 2.07 23.83 0.39
C LYS A 285 2.99 23.71 -0.83
N GLU A 286 3.29 22.49 -1.21
CA GLU A 286 4.26 22.23 -2.26
C GLU A 286 3.64 22.39 -3.67
N PRO A 287 4.34 23.07 -4.60
CA PRO A 287 3.83 23.27 -5.97
C PRO A 287 3.48 21.96 -6.68
N TYR A 288 4.26 20.89 -6.45
CA TYR A 288 4.00 19.58 -7.01
C TYR A 288 2.72 18.96 -6.43
N THR A 289 2.47 19.08 -5.12
CA THR A 289 1.24 18.63 -4.48
C THR A 289 0.02 19.35 -5.05
N GLN A 290 0.13 20.67 -5.26
CA GLN A 290 -0.93 21.47 -5.91
C GLN A 290 -1.17 21.03 -7.37
N ALA A 291 -0.10 20.71 -8.10
CA ALA A 291 -0.23 20.19 -9.47
C ALA A 291 -0.94 18.82 -9.50
N LEU A 292 -0.63 17.93 -8.57
CA LEU A 292 -1.34 16.65 -8.42
C LEU A 292 -2.84 16.85 -8.13
N TYR A 293 -3.18 17.81 -7.27
CA TYR A 293 -4.57 18.15 -6.98
C TYR A 293 -5.32 18.63 -8.23
N ARG A 294 -4.70 19.53 -9.02
CA ARG A 294 -5.31 20.06 -10.25
C ARG A 294 -5.48 19.00 -11.34
N ALA A 295 -4.64 17.95 -11.33
CA ALA A 295 -4.72 16.85 -12.28
C ALA A 295 -5.77 15.78 -11.89
N LEU A 296 -6.50 15.95 -10.77
CA LEU A 296 -7.61 15.05 -10.45
C LEU A 296 -8.75 15.23 -11.45
N PRO A 297 -9.38 14.14 -11.95
CA PRO A 297 -10.43 14.20 -12.96
C PRO A 297 -11.63 15.08 -12.59
N GLU A 298 -11.89 15.25 -11.29
CA GLU A 298 -12.96 16.14 -10.78
C GLU A 298 -12.65 17.63 -11.04
N HIS A 299 -11.40 17.98 -11.31
CA HIS A 299 -10.95 19.37 -11.51
C HIS A 299 -10.56 19.69 -12.96
N GLU A 300 -10.38 18.70 -13.84
CA GLU A 300 -10.10 18.92 -15.26
C GLU A 300 -11.24 19.66 -16.01
N PHE A 301 -12.47 19.62 -15.49
CA PHE A 301 -13.65 20.25 -16.11
C PHE A 301 -13.79 21.77 -15.80
N PHE A 302 -12.97 22.34 -14.93
CA PHE A 302 -13.06 23.75 -14.54
C PHE A 302 -11.88 24.63 -15.00
N GLY A 303 -10.97 24.08 -15.78
CA GLY A 303 -9.74 24.76 -16.26
C GLY A 303 -9.80 25.26 -17.71
N GLY A 304 -10.97 25.52 -18.25
CA GLY A 304 -11.17 26.03 -19.61
C GLY A 304 -11.83 27.42 -19.62
N GLU A 305 -11.08 28.45 -19.20
CA GLU A 305 -11.28 29.85 -19.62
C GLU A 305 -9.92 30.49 -19.93
#